data_4eb7844debdd921f77931c139bf7d525
#
_entry.id   4eb7844debdd921f77931c139bf7d525
#
_cell.length_a   1.000
_cell.length_b   1.000
_cell.length_c   1.000
_cell.angle_alpha   90.00
_cell.angle_beta   90.00
_cell.angle_gamma   90.00
#
_symmetry.space_group_name_H-M   'P 1'
#
loop_
_entity.id
_entity.type
_entity.pdbx_description
1 polymer ?
#
loop_
_entity_poly.entity_id
_entity_poly.type
_entity_poly.pdbx_seq_one_letter_code
_entity_poly.pdbx_strand_id
1 'polypeptide(L)'
;LGAMDTMYQRGKIQEESLYYEHKKHDGSLPLVGVNTFLGKDHGGEITTTIELIRSTEDEKGQQIANVRAYQGARNGGAGEGLKPLQQTARKRENLFAALVDAVKTHSLGQISHALYEVGGEYRRNM
;
A
#
# COMPACT_ATOMS: atom_id res chain seq x y z
N LEU A 1 15.30 13.49 -11.55
CA LEU A 1 15.27 13.18 -10.11
C LEU A 1 14.87 14.43 -9.30
N GLY A 2 15.54 15.56 -9.42
CA GLY A 2 15.21 16.76 -8.62
C GLY A 2 13.78 17.25 -8.71
N ALA A 3 13.11 17.10 -9.85
CA ALA A 3 11.70 17.44 -10.00
C ALA A 3 10.77 16.47 -9.23
N MET A 4 11.20 15.22 -9.04
CA MET A 4 10.47 14.26 -8.21
C MET A 4 10.69 14.56 -6.72
N ASP A 5 11.90 14.89 -6.34
CA ASP A 5 12.25 15.22 -4.95
C ASP A 5 11.54 16.49 -4.46
N THR A 6 11.35 17.47 -5.35
CA THR A 6 10.59 18.69 -5.08
C THR A 6 9.08 18.54 -5.26
N MET A 7 8.59 17.34 -5.58
CA MET A 7 7.17 17.05 -5.84
C MET A 7 6.54 17.90 -6.97
N TYR A 8 7.35 18.42 -7.90
CA TYR A 8 6.88 19.31 -8.96
C TYR A 8 5.79 18.68 -9.83
N GLN A 9 6.02 17.45 -10.34
CA GLN A 9 5.01 16.76 -11.16
C GLN A 9 3.73 16.51 -10.39
N ARG A 10 3.84 16.14 -9.12
CA ARG A 10 2.69 15.92 -8.26
C ARG A 10 1.87 17.20 -8.06
N GLY A 11 2.55 18.31 -7.81
CA GLY A 11 1.90 19.62 -7.70
C GLY A 11 1.12 19.97 -8.97
N LYS A 12 1.71 19.76 -10.13
CA LYS A 12 1.05 20.02 -11.42
C LYS A 12 -0.15 19.10 -11.66
N ILE A 13 -0.04 17.81 -11.33
CA ILE A 13 -1.17 16.87 -11.42
C ILE A 13 -2.32 17.29 -10.48
N GLN A 14 -2.01 17.72 -9.26
CA GLN A 14 -3.02 18.20 -8.32
C GLN A 14 -3.72 19.47 -8.79
N GLU A 15 -2.96 20.46 -9.30
CA GLU A 15 -3.52 21.69 -9.87
C GLU A 15 -4.50 21.39 -11.02
N GLU A 16 -4.09 20.54 -11.97
CA GLU A 16 -4.93 20.13 -13.10
C GLU A 16 -6.15 19.33 -12.63
N SER A 17 -5.98 18.40 -11.71
CA SER A 17 -7.10 17.64 -11.16
C SER A 17 -8.15 18.55 -10.52
N LEU A 18 -7.72 19.53 -9.72
CA LEU A 18 -8.59 20.50 -9.09
C LEU A 18 -9.32 21.36 -10.12
N TYR A 19 -8.62 21.78 -11.19
CA TYR A 19 -9.20 22.54 -12.29
C TYR A 19 -10.32 21.77 -13.00
N TYR A 20 -10.11 20.47 -13.29
CA TYR A 20 -11.13 19.63 -13.88
C TYR A 20 -12.30 19.36 -12.92
N GLU A 21 -12.04 19.20 -11.63
CA GLU A 21 -13.11 19.04 -10.65
C GLU A 21 -13.99 20.30 -10.58
N HIS A 22 -13.43 21.50 -10.57
CA HIS A 22 -14.20 22.73 -10.64
C HIS A 22 -15.08 22.79 -11.89
N LYS A 23 -14.54 22.44 -13.05
CA LYS A 23 -15.31 22.41 -14.30
C LYS A 23 -16.42 21.38 -14.34
N LYS A 24 -16.25 20.25 -13.66
CA LYS A 24 -17.31 19.26 -13.50
C LYS A 24 -18.43 19.79 -12.60
N HIS A 25 -18.05 20.47 -11.52
CA HIS A 25 -19.03 21.01 -10.57
C HIS A 25 -19.80 22.21 -11.10
N ASP A 26 -19.17 23.11 -11.83
CA ASP A 26 -19.84 24.28 -12.42
C ASP A 26 -20.57 23.99 -13.74
N GLY A 27 -20.42 22.76 -14.27
CA GLY A 27 -21.04 22.30 -15.50
C GLY A 27 -20.36 22.80 -16.79
N SER A 28 -19.24 23.53 -16.71
CA SER A 28 -18.52 24.00 -17.90
C SER A 28 -17.80 22.88 -18.65
N LEU A 29 -17.64 21.71 -18.02
CA LEU A 29 -17.20 20.47 -18.64
C LEU A 29 -18.34 19.45 -18.59
N PRO A 30 -19.21 19.36 -19.60
CA PRO A 30 -20.33 18.43 -19.60
C PRO A 30 -19.84 16.99 -19.76
N LEU A 31 -20.17 16.16 -18.79
CA LEU A 31 -19.88 14.73 -18.78
C LEU A 31 -21.17 13.94 -18.66
N VAL A 32 -21.49 13.15 -19.69
CA VAL A 32 -22.71 12.34 -19.74
C VAL A 32 -22.73 11.33 -18.60
N GLY A 33 -23.80 11.31 -17.83
CA GLY A 33 -23.99 10.42 -16.68
C GLY A 33 -23.25 10.86 -15.41
N VAL A 34 -22.52 11.97 -15.44
CA VAL A 34 -21.83 12.53 -14.27
C VAL A 34 -22.44 13.86 -13.83
N ASN A 35 -22.53 14.84 -14.72
CA ASN A 35 -23.16 16.14 -14.48
C ASN A 35 -24.17 16.55 -15.59
N THR A 36 -24.30 15.75 -16.65
CA THR A 36 -25.18 16.00 -17.80
C THR A 36 -25.93 14.72 -18.15
N PHE A 37 -27.22 14.83 -18.50
CA PHE A 37 -28.10 13.69 -18.78
C PHE A 37 -28.12 12.64 -17.67
N LEU A 38 -28.34 13.09 -16.46
CA LEU A 38 -28.45 12.23 -15.28
C LEU A 38 -29.75 11.42 -15.35
N GLY A 39 -29.73 10.19 -14.82
CA GLY A 39 -30.91 9.35 -14.66
C GLY A 39 -31.93 10.02 -13.70
N LYS A 40 -33.22 9.63 -13.81
CA LYS A 40 -34.29 10.20 -12.98
C LYS A 40 -34.10 10.03 -11.47
N ASP A 41 -33.26 9.09 -11.06
CA ASP A 41 -32.99 8.74 -9.65
C ASP A 41 -31.78 9.48 -9.07
N HIS A 42 -31.15 10.37 -9.82
CA HIS A 42 -29.93 11.10 -9.36
C HIS A 42 -30.21 12.22 -8.33
N GLY A 43 -31.41 12.35 -7.82
CA GLY A 43 -31.74 13.28 -6.73
C GLY A 43 -31.69 12.68 -5.33
N GLY A 44 -31.45 11.37 -5.21
CA GLY A 44 -31.25 10.69 -3.95
C GLY A 44 -29.77 10.36 -3.78
N GLU A 45 -29.21 10.65 -2.62
CA GLU A 45 -27.90 10.11 -2.23
C GLU A 45 -27.94 8.59 -2.39
N ILE A 46 -27.36 8.07 -3.48
CA ILE A 46 -27.01 6.65 -3.55
C ILE A 46 -25.79 6.45 -2.65
N THR A 47 -25.97 6.67 -1.37
CA THR A 47 -25.06 6.16 -0.37
C THR A 47 -25.32 4.66 -0.26
N THR A 48 -24.85 3.90 -1.25
CA THR A 48 -24.63 2.48 -1.01
C THR A 48 -23.59 2.42 0.11
N THR A 49 -24.08 2.22 1.32
CA THR A 49 -23.23 1.86 2.46
C THR A 49 -22.59 0.52 2.10
N ILE A 50 -21.42 0.61 1.47
CA ILE A 50 -20.60 -0.59 1.22
C ILE A 50 -20.14 -1.04 2.57
N GLU A 51 -20.69 -2.17 3.04
CA GLU A 51 -20.23 -2.81 4.26
C GLU A 51 -18.77 -3.23 4.06
N LEU A 52 -17.86 -2.51 4.70
CA LEU A 52 -16.44 -2.83 4.64
C LEU A 52 -16.18 -4.03 5.53
N ILE A 53 -15.77 -5.14 4.93
CA ILE A 53 -15.30 -6.31 5.67
C ILE A 53 -14.00 -5.91 6.38
N ARG A 54 -14.07 -5.81 7.70
CA ARG A 54 -12.92 -5.52 8.57
C ARG A 54 -12.81 -6.61 9.63
N SER A 55 -11.57 -6.95 9.99
CA SER A 55 -11.33 -7.82 11.13
C SER A 55 -11.78 -7.15 12.42
N THR A 56 -12.32 -7.95 13.33
CA THR A 56 -12.70 -7.53 14.67
C THR A 56 -11.48 -7.19 15.51
N GLU A 57 -11.66 -6.51 16.63
CA GLU A 57 -10.55 -6.20 17.55
C GLU A 57 -9.97 -7.47 18.18
N ASP A 58 -10.80 -8.50 18.43
CA ASP A 58 -10.35 -9.79 18.95
C ASP A 58 -9.46 -10.51 17.94
N GLU A 59 -9.85 -10.55 16.68
CA GLU A 59 -9.01 -11.14 15.60
C GLU A 59 -7.67 -10.42 15.46
N LYS A 60 -7.66 -9.09 15.53
CA LYS A 60 -6.42 -8.30 15.50
C LYS A 60 -5.54 -8.60 16.71
N GLY A 61 -6.13 -8.63 17.90
CA GLY A 61 -5.43 -8.95 19.15
C GLY A 61 -4.81 -10.34 19.09
N GLN A 62 -5.59 -11.33 18.64
CA GLN A 62 -5.10 -12.70 18.46
C GLN A 62 -3.95 -12.78 17.46
N GLN A 63 -4.07 -12.08 16.31
CA GLN A 63 -3.00 -12.10 15.31
C GLN A 63 -1.71 -11.45 15.81
N ILE A 64 -1.81 -10.35 16.56
CA ILE A 64 -0.64 -9.70 17.18
C ILE A 64 0.03 -10.65 18.18
N ALA A 65 -0.76 -11.34 19.01
CA ALA A 65 -0.24 -12.32 19.96
C ALA A 65 0.45 -13.49 19.25
N ASN A 66 -0.15 -14.01 18.17
CA ASN A 66 0.42 -15.08 17.37
C ASN A 66 1.77 -14.67 16.74
N VAL A 67 1.87 -13.47 16.18
CA VAL A 67 3.12 -12.97 15.58
C VAL A 67 4.20 -12.80 16.65
N ARG A 68 3.87 -12.26 17.82
CA ARG A 68 4.82 -12.13 18.95
C ARG A 68 5.30 -13.48 19.46
N ALA A 69 4.40 -14.43 19.61
CA ALA A 69 4.74 -15.79 20.02
C ALA A 69 5.63 -16.48 18.99
N TYR A 70 5.31 -16.33 17.70
CA TYR A 70 6.12 -16.86 16.61
C TYR A 70 7.55 -16.30 16.62
N GLN A 71 7.68 -14.99 16.75
CA GLN A 71 8.98 -14.31 16.81
C GLN A 71 9.77 -14.73 18.06
N GLY A 72 9.11 -14.84 19.21
CA GLY A 72 9.74 -15.27 20.46
C GLY A 72 10.20 -16.74 20.44
N ALA A 73 9.41 -17.64 19.87
CA ALA A 73 9.73 -19.07 19.82
C ALA A 73 10.88 -19.40 18.86
N ARG A 74 11.04 -18.60 17.82
CA ARG A 74 12.04 -18.90 16.77
C ARG A 74 13.31 -18.09 16.88
N ASN A 75 13.37 -17.14 17.80
CA ASN A 75 14.57 -16.36 18.12
C ASN A 75 15.47 -16.10 16.88
N GLY A 76 14.81 -15.89 15.76
CA GLY A 76 15.45 -15.57 14.51
C GLY A 76 16.27 -14.33 14.77
N GLY A 77 17.54 -14.52 15.07
CA GLY A 77 18.46 -13.48 15.50
C GLY A 77 18.24 -12.25 14.64
N ALA A 78 17.89 -11.16 15.28
CA ALA A 78 17.50 -9.94 14.62
C ALA A 78 18.49 -9.61 13.49
N GLY A 79 18.05 -9.78 12.26
CA GLY A 79 18.75 -9.35 11.06
C GLY A 79 19.85 -10.29 10.50
N GLU A 80 20.52 -11.13 11.28
CA GLU A 80 21.60 -11.97 10.73
C GLU A 80 21.09 -13.09 9.81
N GLY A 81 19.98 -13.72 10.16
CA GLY A 81 19.36 -14.78 9.35
C GLY A 81 18.79 -14.29 8.02
N LEU A 82 18.59 -12.98 7.83
CA LEU A 82 18.09 -12.39 6.59
C LEU A 82 19.18 -11.84 5.67
N LYS A 83 20.44 -11.83 6.11
CA LYS A 83 21.58 -11.39 5.29
C LYS A 83 21.72 -12.17 3.97
N PRO A 84 21.54 -13.51 3.94
CA PRO A 84 21.56 -14.27 2.67
C PRO A 84 20.49 -13.79 1.70
N LEU A 85 19.25 -13.54 2.18
CA LEU A 85 18.16 -13.01 1.37
C LEU A 85 18.51 -11.64 0.78
N GLN A 86 19.07 -10.74 1.59
CA GLN A 86 19.50 -9.42 1.14
C GLN A 86 20.63 -9.50 0.11
N GLN A 87 21.58 -10.42 0.28
CA GLN A 87 22.67 -10.62 -0.69
C GLN A 87 22.15 -11.13 -2.02
N THR A 88 21.24 -12.12 -2.00
CA THR A 88 20.58 -12.64 -3.20
C THR A 88 19.82 -11.53 -3.92
N ALA A 89 19.10 -10.65 -3.18
CA ALA A 89 18.40 -9.51 -3.74
C ALA A 89 19.35 -8.50 -4.40
N ARG A 90 20.47 -8.16 -3.76
CA ARG A 90 21.48 -7.24 -4.33
C ARG A 90 22.13 -7.80 -5.60
N LYS A 91 22.35 -9.11 -5.67
CA LYS A 91 22.89 -9.78 -6.85
C LYS A 91 21.85 -9.99 -7.96
N ARG A 92 20.57 -9.71 -7.69
CA ARG A 92 19.44 -9.97 -8.61
C ARG A 92 19.32 -11.43 -9.02
N GLU A 93 19.64 -12.34 -8.12
CA GLU A 93 19.48 -13.78 -8.28
C GLU A 93 18.05 -14.22 -7.93
N ASN A 94 17.76 -15.52 -8.07
CA ASN A 94 16.45 -16.06 -7.73
C ASN A 94 16.18 -15.98 -6.21
N LEU A 95 15.25 -15.11 -5.84
CA LEU A 95 14.86 -14.90 -4.43
C LEU A 95 13.97 -16.01 -3.85
N PHE A 96 13.31 -16.82 -4.70
CA PHE A 96 12.30 -17.77 -4.23
C PHE A 96 12.85 -18.77 -3.21
N ALA A 97 13.97 -19.40 -3.52
CA ALA A 97 14.59 -20.37 -2.60
C ALA A 97 14.98 -19.71 -1.26
N ALA A 98 15.60 -18.52 -1.32
CA ALA A 98 15.97 -17.77 -0.14
C ALA A 98 14.77 -17.33 0.71
N LEU A 99 13.63 -17.00 0.06
CA LEU A 99 12.37 -16.70 0.75
C LEU A 99 11.80 -17.94 1.44
N VAL A 100 11.79 -19.09 0.78
CA VAL A 100 11.32 -20.36 1.38
C VAL A 100 12.10 -20.69 2.65
N ASP A 101 13.40 -20.41 2.70
CA ASP A 101 14.19 -20.61 3.91
C ASP A 101 13.91 -19.51 4.96
N ALA A 102 13.81 -18.27 4.55
CA ALA A 102 13.53 -17.14 5.45
C ALA A 102 12.19 -17.29 6.19
N VAL A 103 11.11 -17.73 5.52
CA VAL A 103 9.78 -17.86 6.12
C VAL A 103 9.69 -18.94 7.20
N LYS A 104 10.65 -19.86 7.28
CA LYS A 104 10.70 -20.87 8.34
C LYS A 104 11.02 -20.27 9.71
N THR A 105 11.69 -19.14 9.74
CA THR A 105 12.23 -18.55 10.97
C THR A 105 11.88 -17.09 11.18
N HIS A 106 11.44 -16.38 10.16
CA HIS A 106 11.15 -14.94 10.22
C HIS A 106 9.70 -14.64 9.84
N SER A 107 9.12 -13.63 10.47
CA SER A 107 7.79 -13.12 10.13
C SER A 107 7.83 -12.31 8.83
N LEU A 108 6.64 -12.17 8.19
CA LEU A 108 6.49 -11.38 6.98
C LEU A 108 7.05 -9.95 7.14
N GLY A 109 6.76 -9.29 8.28
CA GLY A 109 7.27 -7.94 8.53
C GLY A 109 8.79 -7.86 8.59
N GLN A 110 9.47 -8.85 9.19
CA GLN A 110 10.93 -8.91 9.22
C GLN A 110 11.53 -9.10 7.82
N ILE A 111 10.96 -10.00 7.03
CA ILE A 111 11.39 -10.26 5.65
C ILE A 111 11.20 -9.02 4.77
N SER A 112 10.01 -8.39 4.84
CA SER A 112 9.72 -7.19 4.08
C SER A 112 10.65 -6.04 4.45
N HIS A 113 10.91 -5.83 5.75
CA HIS A 113 11.84 -4.81 6.21
C HIS A 113 13.26 -5.03 5.68
N ALA A 114 13.75 -6.28 5.73
CA ALA A 114 15.06 -6.62 5.20
C ALA A 114 15.18 -6.36 3.68
N LEU A 115 14.10 -6.58 2.92
CA LEU A 115 14.08 -6.27 1.49
C LEU A 115 13.98 -4.77 1.23
N TYR A 116 13.26 -4.00 2.07
CA TYR A 116 13.21 -2.54 1.98
C TYR A 116 14.59 -1.89 2.20
N GLU A 117 15.42 -2.46 3.07
CA GLU A 117 16.81 -2.00 3.25
C GLU A 117 17.67 -2.16 1.98
N VAL A 118 17.29 -3.06 1.09
CA VAL A 118 17.99 -3.29 -0.19
C VAL A 118 17.43 -2.47 -1.33
N GLY A 119 16.09 -2.45 -1.47
CA GLY A 119 15.39 -1.87 -2.62
C GLY A 119 14.67 -0.56 -2.34
N GLY A 120 14.63 -0.12 -1.08
CA GLY A 120 13.83 1.01 -0.64
C GLY A 120 12.37 0.64 -0.37
N GLU A 121 11.72 1.43 0.47
CA GLU A 121 10.33 1.26 0.86
C GLU A 121 9.42 2.10 -0.05
N TYR A 122 8.40 1.45 -0.65
CA TYR A 122 7.37 2.20 -1.35
C TYR A 122 6.50 2.95 -0.35
N ARG A 123 6.49 4.26 -0.42
CA ARG A 123 5.60 5.12 0.36
C ARG A 123 4.56 5.74 -0.56
N ARG A 124 3.32 5.41 -0.30
CA ARG A 124 2.21 6.11 -0.94
C ARG A 124 2.12 7.52 -0.33
N ASN A 125 2.52 8.51 -1.10
CA ASN A 125 2.27 9.90 -0.72
C ASN A 125 0.80 10.22 -0.98
N MET A 126 0.01 10.28 0.07
CA MET A 126 -1.34 10.84 0.03
C MET A 126 -1.32 12.27 0.52
#